data_cbded644da4619697c817184fb1b8869
#
_entry.id   cbded644da4619697c817184fb1b8869
#
_cell.length_a   1.000
_cell.length_b   1.000
_cell.length_c   1.000
_cell.angle_alpha   90.00
_cell.angle_beta   90.00
_cell.angle_gamma   90.00
#
_symmetry.space_group_name_H-M   'P 1'
#
loop_
_entity.id
_entity.type
_entity.pdbx_description
1 polymer ?
#
loop_
_entity_poly.entity_id
_entity_poly.type
_entity_poly.pdbx_seq_one_letter_code
_entity_poly.pdbx_strand_id
1 'polypeptide(L)'
;QEEFTAITENMSEGFLVIDQETRVLTYNSAVLRLLYAQVPTEEGESVYALNREAGFRRCVEEALAGRRCEQLLEKDDDCRQIIASPVEQDGQIAGAVLVILDVTEKEQRERLRREFTANVSHELKTPLTSILGTAEILQNGLVKPEDVPHFAGNIHRETERLIGLVNDIIKLSRLDEGGGLGQWETVDLYEEARAVLEQLAPAAQRKQVTTRLQGGEALVRGVPQIVEEIVYNLCDNAIAYNRANGSVTVTVENTAFGPRITVADTGIGIPREAQGRVFERFYRVDKSHSSGGTGLGLSIVKHAAAYHGAAVELESDEGAGTTITVIFPKPDAKARP
;
A
#
# COMPACT_ATOMS: atom_id res chain seq x y z
N GLN A 1 -1.59 2.78 -46.28
CA GLN A 1 -2.69 2.38 -45.39
C GLN A 1 -2.39 1.06 -44.68
N GLU A 2 -1.92 0.01 -45.39
CA GLU A 2 -1.63 -1.31 -44.76
C GLU A 2 -0.54 -1.25 -43.69
N GLU A 3 0.55 -0.48 -43.89
CA GLU A 3 1.61 -0.32 -42.90
C GLU A 3 1.15 0.41 -41.63
N PHE A 4 0.31 1.43 -41.77
CA PHE A 4 -0.25 2.17 -40.65
C PHE A 4 -1.20 1.29 -39.83
N THR A 5 -2.06 0.52 -40.47
CA THR A 5 -2.97 -0.43 -39.83
C THR A 5 -2.16 -1.50 -39.06
N ALA A 6 -1.09 -2.04 -39.66
CA ALA A 6 -0.26 -3.05 -39.00
C ALA A 6 0.46 -2.49 -37.75
N ILE A 7 0.86 -1.22 -37.77
CA ILE A 7 1.48 -0.57 -36.61
C ILE A 7 0.45 -0.37 -35.48
N THR A 8 -0.71 0.17 -35.81
CA THR A 8 -1.75 0.50 -34.81
C THR A 8 -2.40 -0.74 -34.22
N GLU A 9 -2.54 -1.84 -34.96
CA GLU A 9 -3.08 -3.11 -34.47
C GLU A 9 -2.17 -3.79 -33.41
N ASN A 10 -0.86 -3.53 -33.43
CA ASN A 10 0.07 -4.07 -32.46
C ASN A 10 0.26 -3.18 -31.21
N MET A 11 -0.43 -2.03 -31.13
CA MET A 11 -0.40 -1.14 -29.97
C MET A 11 -1.32 -1.65 -28.86
N SER A 12 -0.90 -1.44 -27.61
CA SER A 12 -1.73 -1.67 -26.42
C SER A 12 -2.75 -0.55 -26.21
N GLU A 13 -2.43 0.63 -26.75
CA GLU A 13 -3.27 1.83 -26.71
C GLU A 13 -4.38 1.77 -27.76
N GLY A 14 -5.56 2.25 -27.41
CA GLY A 14 -6.66 2.41 -28.33
C GLY A 14 -6.43 3.62 -29.24
N PHE A 15 -6.53 3.40 -30.54
CA PHE A 15 -6.46 4.45 -31.54
C PHE A 15 -7.75 4.48 -32.36
N LEU A 16 -8.39 5.64 -32.44
CA LEU A 16 -9.69 5.83 -33.07
C LEU A 16 -9.72 7.15 -33.84
N VAL A 17 -10.18 7.16 -35.07
CA VAL A 17 -10.35 8.34 -35.91
C VAL A 17 -11.81 8.47 -36.31
N ILE A 18 -12.34 9.68 -36.19
CA ILE A 18 -13.72 10.02 -36.56
C ILE A 18 -13.79 11.23 -37.50
N ASP A 19 -14.86 11.31 -38.30
CA ASP A 19 -15.18 12.47 -39.10
C ASP A 19 -15.95 13.56 -38.33
N GLN A 20 -16.35 14.64 -38.99
CA GLN A 20 -17.13 15.74 -38.41
C GLN A 20 -18.52 15.32 -37.96
N GLU A 21 -19.12 14.30 -38.58
CA GLU A 21 -20.43 13.75 -38.28
C GLU A 21 -20.39 12.66 -37.20
N THR A 22 -19.26 12.55 -36.46
CA THR A 22 -19.02 11.54 -35.43
C THR A 22 -18.99 10.10 -35.92
N ARG A 23 -18.75 9.87 -37.22
CA ARG A 23 -18.66 8.54 -37.79
C ARG A 23 -17.25 8.00 -37.65
N VAL A 24 -17.15 6.73 -37.36
CA VAL A 24 -15.87 6.02 -37.25
C VAL A 24 -15.24 5.86 -38.60
N LEU A 25 -14.03 6.38 -38.80
CA LEU A 25 -13.25 6.21 -40.01
C LEU A 25 -12.30 5.00 -39.90
N THR A 26 -11.66 4.85 -38.76
CA THR A 26 -10.79 3.71 -38.45
C THR A 26 -10.53 3.59 -36.96
N TYR A 27 -10.28 2.40 -36.50
CA TYR A 27 -9.85 2.12 -35.13
C TYR A 27 -9.02 0.83 -35.07
N ASN A 28 -8.23 0.65 -34.03
CA ASN A 28 -7.53 -0.60 -33.77
C ASN A 28 -8.30 -1.49 -32.78
N SER A 29 -7.93 -2.77 -32.71
CA SER A 29 -8.58 -3.75 -31.83
C SER A 29 -8.53 -3.39 -30.33
N ALA A 30 -7.53 -2.62 -29.91
CA ALA A 30 -7.41 -2.16 -28.52
C ALA A 30 -8.57 -1.24 -28.09
N VAL A 31 -9.18 -0.47 -29.01
CA VAL A 31 -10.33 0.41 -28.71
C VAL A 31 -11.50 -0.40 -28.15
N LEU A 32 -11.82 -1.53 -28.76
CA LEU A 32 -12.94 -2.38 -28.30
C LEU A 32 -12.73 -2.87 -26.88
N ARG A 33 -11.52 -3.32 -26.58
CA ARG A 33 -11.14 -3.81 -25.26
C ARG A 33 -11.17 -2.69 -24.22
N LEU A 34 -10.57 -1.54 -24.53
CA LEU A 34 -10.40 -0.42 -23.57
C LEU A 34 -11.71 0.35 -23.33
N LEU A 35 -12.61 0.39 -24.32
CA LEU A 35 -13.94 1.02 -24.17
C LEU A 35 -15.04 0.03 -23.76
N TYR A 36 -14.68 -1.24 -23.52
CA TYR A 36 -15.63 -2.32 -23.20
C TYR A 36 -16.77 -2.48 -24.23
N ALA A 37 -16.45 -2.18 -25.49
CA ALA A 37 -17.42 -2.35 -26.58
C ALA A 37 -17.69 -3.83 -26.81
N GLN A 38 -18.96 -4.23 -26.75
CA GLN A 38 -19.38 -5.63 -26.90
C GLN A 38 -19.45 -6.08 -28.36
N VAL A 39 -19.58 -5.15 -29.29
CA VAL A 39 -19.72 -5.42 -30.71
C VAL A 39 -18.77 -4.51 -31.49
N PRO A 40 -18.04 -5.05 -32.49
CA PRO A 40 -17.29 -4.22 -33.43
C PRO A 40 -18.21 -3.22 -34.11
N THR A 41 -17.76 -1.98 -34.25
CA THR A 41 -18.47 -0.93 -34.96
C THR A 41 -17.95 -0.92 -36.39
N GLU A 42 -18.87 -0.91 -37.37
CA GLU A 42 -18.48 -0.82 -38.78
C GLU A 42 -18.01 0.61 -39.11
N GLU A 43 -17.14 0.72 -40.15
CA GLU A 43 -16.75 2.02 -40.68
C GLU A 43 -17.99 2.79 -41.14
N GLY A 44 -18.11 4.06 -40.76
CA GLY A 44 -19.26 4.91 -41.02
C GLY A 44 -20.36 4.89 -39.97
N GLU A 45 -20.29 4.02 -38.95
CA GLU A 45 -21.21 4.07 -37.81
C GLU A 45 -20.81 5.16 -36.80
N SER A 46 -21.78 5.55 -35.99
CA SER A 46 -21.54 6.56 -34.96
C SER A 46 -20.57 6.05 -33.90
N VAL A 47 -19.57 6.87 -33.51
CA VAL A 47 -18.62 6.60 -32.45
C VAL A 47 -19.27 6.30 -31.09
N TYR A 48 -20.49 6.78 -30.90
CA TYR A 48 -21.26 6.54 -29.66
C TYR A 48 -21.81 5.10 -29.57
N ALA A 49 -21.66 4.30 -30.62
CA ALA A 49 -21.89 2.86 -30.51
C ALA A 49 -20.79 2.17 -29.68
N LEU A 50 -19.56 2.70 -29.68
CA LEU A 50 -18.44 2.19 -28.92
C LEU A 50 -18.54 2.52 -27.42
N ASN A 51 -18.92 3.75 -27.08
CA ASN A 51 -19.09 4.18 -25.70
C ASN A 51 -20.07 5.36 -25.62
N ARG A 52 -21.00 5.30 -24.62
CA ARG A 52 -22.05 6.32 -24.42
C ARG A 52 -21.86 7.15 -23.16
N GLU A 53 -20.77 6.93 -22.42
CA GLU A 53 -20.50 7.66 -21.17
C GLU A 53 -20.34 9.16 -21.44
N ALA A 54 -20.78 9.97 -20.47
CA ALA A 54 -20.76 11.42 -20.59
C ALA A 54 -19.35 11.99 -20.82
N GLY A 55 -18.34 11.41 -20.19
CA GLY A 55 -16.93 11.78 -20.35
C GLY A 55 -16.41 11.53 -21.76
N PHE A 56 -16.74 10.39 -22.35
CA PHE A 56 -16.39 10.06 -23.73
C PHE A 56 -17.05 11.01 -24.72
N ARG A 57 -18.36 11.21 -24.58
CA ARG A 57 -19.14 12.13 -25.41
C ARG A 57 -18.56 13.54 -25.37
N ARG A 58 -18.27 14.05 -24.17
CA ARG A 58 -17.67 15.38 -23.98
C ARG A 58 -16.33 15.52 -24.74
N CYS A 59 -15.46 14.51 -24.68
CA CYS A 59 -14.19 14.56 -25.39
C CYS A 59 -14.36 14.58 -26.91
N VAL A 60 -15.32 13.82 -27.45
CA VAL A 60 -15.66 13.86 -28.88
C VAL A 60 -16.15 15.25 -29.29
N GLU A 61 -17.12 15.81 -28.57
CA GLU A 61 -17.71 17.12 -28.84
C GLU A 61 -16.68 18.25 -28.77
N GLU A 62 -15.81 18.26 -27.75
CA GLU A 62 -14.74 19.26 -27.58
C GLU A 62 -13.72 19.18 -28.73
N ALA A 63 -13.31 17.96 -29.13
CA ALA A 63 -12.36 17.79 -30.22
C ALA A 63 -12.95 18.26 -31.57
N LEU A 64 -14.20 17.95 -31.86
CA LEU A 64 -14.91 18.43 -33.06
C LEU A 64 -15.18 19.94 -33.03
N ALA A 65 -15.18 20.56 -31.83
CA ALA A 65 -15.20 22.01 -31.66
C ALA A 65 -13.80 22.68 -31.77
N GLY A 66 -12.78 21.92 -32.16
CA GLY A 66 -11.41 22.43 -32.33
C GLY A 66 -10.59 22.50 -31.05
N ARG A 67 -11.02 21.90 -29.95
CA ARG A 67 -10.30 21.93 -28.66
C ARG A 67 -9.85 20.52 -28.28
N ARG A 68 -8.59 20.40 -27.86
CA ARG A 68 -8.09 19.17 -27.26
C ARG A 68 -8.81 18.92 -25.94
N CYS A 69 -9.29 17.70 -25.75
CA CYS A 69 -9.91 17.24 -24.52
C CYS A 69 -9.16 16.04 -23.96
N GLU A 70 -9.04 16.02 -22.65
CA GLU A 70 -8.47 14.90 -21.90
C GLU A 70 -9.42 14.55 -20.74
N GLN A 71 -9.83 13.28 -20.66
CA GLN A 71 -10.81 12.82 -19.69
C GLN A 71 -10.45 11.44 -19.16
N LEU A 72 -10.63 11.24 -17.86
CA LEU A 72 -10.59 9.93 -17.24
C LEU A 72 -11.98 9.31 -17.26
N LEU A 73 -12.05 8.04 -17.67
CA LEU A 73 -13.21 7.17 -17.53
C LEU A 73 -12.87 6.13 -16.47
N GLU A 74 -13.66 6.12 -15.40
CA GLU A 74 -13.53 5.14 -14.31
C GLU A 74 -14.70 4.16 -14.41
N LYS A 75 -14.38 2.87 -14.44
CA LYS A 75 -15.38 1.80 -14.43
C LYS A 75 -14.88 0.68 -13.54
N ASP A 76 -15.61 0.40 -12.47
CA ASP A 76 -15.21 -0.51 -11.41
C ASP A 76 -13.82 -0.10 -10.86
N ASP A 77 -12.81 -0.97 -10.95
CA ASP A 77 -11.43 -0.68 -10.54
C ASP A 77 -10.52 -0.23 -11.69
N ASP A 78 -11.06 -0.10 -12.89
CA ASP A 78 -10.32 0.25 -14.10
C ASP A 78 -10.40 1.74 -14.41
N CYS A 79 -9.26 2.35 -14.78
CA CYS A 79 -9.14 3.74 -15.21
C CYS A 79 -8.63 3.82 -16.65
N ARG A 80 -9.40 4.48 -17.52
CA ARG A 80 -9.01 4.74 -18.90
C ARG A 80 -8.90 6.24 -19.13
N GLN A 81 -7.78 6.67 -19.70
CA GLN A 81 -7.58 8.05 -20.10
C GLN A 81 -7.90 8.18 -21.60
N ILE A 82 -8.79 9.09 -21.94
CA ILE A 82 -9.09 9.45 -23.31
C ILE A 82 -8.45 10.79 -23.61
N ILE A 83 -7.72 10.85 -24.70
CA ILE A 83 -7.15 12.09 -25.25
C ILE A 83 -7.74 12.27 -26.65
N ALA A 84 -8.59 13.27 -26.80
CA ALA A 84 -9.18 13.61 -28.09
C ALA A 84 -8.56 14.89 -28.62
N SER A 85 -8.10 14.85 -29.88
CA SER A 85 -7.45 15.97 -30.56
C SER A 85 -8.14 16.24 -31.89
N PRO A 86 -8.41 17.52 -32.22
CA PRO A 86 -8.95 17.88 -33.50
C PRO A 86 -7.98 17.57 -34.65
N VAL A 87 -8.52 17.17 -35.79
CA VAL A 87 -7.78 17.06 -37.06
C VAL A 87 -8.22 18.21 -37.96
N GLU A 88 -7.27 19.06 -38.30
CA GLU A 88 -7.51 20.19 -39.20
C GLU A 88 -7.01 19.89 -40.60
N GLN A 89 -7.83 20.24 -41.58
CA GLN A 89 -7.49 20.20 -43.00
C GLN A 89 -7.98 21.47 -43.67
N ASP A 90 -7.11 22.16 -44.38
CA ASP A 90 -7.41 23.42 -45.06
C ASP A 90 -8.02 24.52 -44.19
N GLY A 91 -7.61 24.56 -42.87
CA GLY A 91 -8.10 25.52 -41.90
C GLY A 91 -9.50 25.24 -41.34
N GLN A 92 -10.05 24.06 -41.61
CA GLN A 92 -11.32 23.56 -41.05
C GLN A 92 -11.08 22.26 -40.27
N ILE A 93 -11.92 22.02 -39.28
CA ILE A 93 -11.90 20.76 -38.55
C ILE A 93 -12.44 19.66 -39.46
N ALA A 94 -11.60 18.69 -39.79
CA ALA A 94 -11.98 17.56 -40.67
C ALA A 94 -12.48 16.35 -39.83
N GLY A 95 -12.22 16.33 -38.55
CA GLY A 95 -12.57 15.23 -37.66
C GLY A 95 -11.78 15.29 -36.36
N ALA A 96 -11.65 14.15 -35.72
CA ALA A 96 -10.84 14.03 -34.48
C ALA A 96 -10.12 12.68 -34.40
N VAL A 97 -8.97 12.69 -33.72
CA VAL A 97 -8.24 11.48 -33.31
C VAL A 97 -8.40 11.32 -31.80
N LEU A 98 -8.78 10.13 -31.39
CA LEU A 98 -8.88 9.73 -29.98
C LEU A 98 -7.83 8.67 -29.68
N VAL A 99 -7.07 8.88 -28.60
CA VAL A 99 -6.16 7.89 -28.04
C VAL A 99 -6.70 7.48 -26.68
N ILE A 100 -6.83 6.18 -26.47
CA ILE A 100 -7.34 5.58 -25.23
C ILE A 100 -6.21 4.82 -24.56
N LEU A 101 -5.88 5.21 -23.33
CA LEU A 101 -4.79 4.63 -22.53
C LEU A 101 -5.35 3.90 -21.32
N ASP A 102 -4.80 2.74 -21.02
CA ASP A 102 -4.98 2.12 -19.71
C ASP A 102 -4.04 2.79 -18.72
N VAL A 103 -4.61 3.52 -17.77
CA VAL A 103 -3.87 4.22 -16.72
C VAL A 103 -4.19 3.69 -15.31
N THR A 104 -4.81 2.50 -15.25
CA THR A 104 -5.28 1.89 -14.00
C THR A 104 -4.20 1.81 -12.94
N GLU A 105 -3.06 1.22 -13.27
CA GLU A 105 -1.95 1.12 -12.31
C GLU A 105 -1.39 2.49 -11.89
N LYS A 106 -1.33 3.44 -12.83
CA LYS A 106 -0.84 4.79 -12.55
C LYS A 106 -1.79 5.50 -11.59
N GLU A 107 -3.09 5.48 -11.86
CA GLU A 107 -4.09 6.14 -11.02
C GLU A 107 -4.21 5.47 -9.65
N GLN A 108 -4.14 4.14 -9.57
CA GLN A 108 -4.11 3.43 -8.30
C GLN A 108 -2.89 3.83 -7.45
N ARG A 109 -1.69 3.90 -8.05
CA ARG A 109 -0.47 4.36 -7.36
C ARG A 109 -0.59 5.81 -6.88
N GLU A 110 -1.12 6.70 -7.71
CA GLU A 110 -1.33 8.11 -7.35
C GLU A 110 -2.39 8.27 -6.25
N ARG A 111 -3.44 7.46 -6.28
CA ARG A 111 -4.47 7.44 -5.23
C ARG A 111 -3.89 6.98 -3.89
N LEU A 112 -3.16 5.86 -3.88
CA LEU A 112 -2.48 5.37 -2.68
C LEU A 112 -1.50 6.39 -2.12
N ARG A 113 -0.76 7.10 -2.98
CA ARG A 113 0.16 8.16 -2.57
C ARG A 113 -0.58 9.35 -1.92
N ARG A 114 -1.70 9.79 -2.52
CA ARG A 114 -2.52 10.88 -1.96
C ARG A 114 -3.12 10.48 -0.61
N GLU A 115 -3.67 9.28 -0.50
CA GLU A 115 -4.21 8.74 0.75
C GLU A 115 -3.12 8.63 1.82
N PHE A 116 -1.93 8.15 1.46
CA PHE A 116 -0.79 8.08 2.37
C PHE A 116 -0.42 9.47 2.91
N THR A 117 -0.27 10.48 2.03
CA THR A 117 0.07 11.84 2.45
C THR A 117 -0.99 12.46 3.35
N ALA A 118 -2.26 12.25 3.04
CA ALA A 118 -3.37 12.73 3.87
C ALA A 118 -3.37 12.07 5.26
N ASN A 119 -3.18 10.75 5.31
CA ASN A 119 -3.13 10.00 6.56
C ASN A 119 -1.92 10.38 7.42
N VAL A 120 -0.72 10.55 6.82
CA VAL A 120 0.47 11.07 7.50
C VAL A 120 0.18 12.41 8.16
N SER A 121 -0.41 13.35 7.41
CA SER A 121 -0.73 14.68 7.92
C SER A 121 -1.70 14.62 9.10
N HIS A 122 -2.70 13.75 9.03
CA HIS A 122 -3.67 13.56 10.10
C HIS A 122 -3.07 12.92 11.34
N GLU A 123 -2.29 11.85 11.19
CA GLU A 123 -1.66 11.12 12.29
C GLU A 123 -0.56 11.92 13.00
N LEU A 124 0.11 12.85 12.29
CA LEU A 124 1.06 13.79 12.89
C LEU A 124 0.35 14.93 13.64
N LYS A 125 -0.77 15.44 13.12
CA LYS A 125 -1.49 16.57 13.71
C LYS A 125 -2.07 16.23 15.09
N THR A 126 -2.59 15.02 15.27
CA THR A 126 -3.23 14.60 16.52
C THR A 126 -2.29 14.68 17.74
N PRO A 127 -1.12 14.00 17.76
CA PRO A 127 -0.19 14.10 18.88
C PRO A 127 0.37 15.52 19.06
N LEU A 128 0.66 16.25 17.96
CA LEU A 128 1.12 17.64 18.05
C LEU A 128 0.11 18.54 18.73
N THR A 129 -1.19 18.40 18.40
CA THR A 129 -2.25 19.18 19.06
C THR A 129 -2.37 18.83 20.54
N SER A 130 -2.24 17.56 20.90
CA SER A 130 -2.25 17.09 22.29
C SER A 130 -1.06 17.66 23.09
N ILE A 131 0.16 17.61 22.51
CA ILE A 131 1.37 18.16 23.11
C ILE A 131 1.21 19.67 23.34
N LEU A 132 0.77 20.40 22.29
CA LEU A 132 0.59 21.86 22.36
C LEU A 132 -0.44 22.24 23.42
N GLY A 133 -1.62 21.62 23.40
CA GLY A 133 -2.66 21.91 24.41
C GLY A 133 -2.23 21.60 25.84
N THR A 134 -1.49 20.49 26.04
CA THR A 134 -0.95 20.14 27.36
C THR A 134 0.11 21.15 27.81
N ALA A 135 0.98 21.59 26.90
CA ALA A 135 2.01 22.60 27.18
C ALA A 135 1.39 23.98 27.52
N GLU A 136 0.34 24.39 26.78
CA GLU A 136 -0.39 25.65 27.05
C GLU A 136 -1.05 25.63 28.43
N ILE A 137 -1.65 24.52 28.85
CA ILE A 137 -2.26 24.35 30.16
C ILE A 137 -1.20 24.51 31.28
N LEU A 138 -0.02 23.89 31.09
CA LEU A 138 1.12 24.02 32.02
C LEU A 138 1.66 25.46 32.03
N GLN A 139 1.84 26.08 30.88
CA GLN A 139 2.37 27.45 30.75
C GLN A 139 1.48 28.50 31.43
N ASN A 140 0.17 28.32 31.34
CA ASN A 140 -0.81 29.24 31.93
C ASN A 140 -1.05 29.00 33.43
N GLY A 141 -0.34 28.06 34.06
CA GLY A 141 -0.50 27.74 35.47
C GLY A 141 -1.86 27.16 35.86
N LEU A 142 -2.55 26.53 34.91
CA LEU A 142 -3.89 25.96 35.09
C LEU A 142 -3.85 24.56 35.71
N VAL A 143 -2.65 24.09 36.08
CA VAL A 143 -2.41 22.77 36.68
C VAL A 143 -1.92 22.93 38.10
N LYS A 144 -2.43 22.12 39.04
CA LYS A 144 -1.91 22.09 40.39
C LYS A 144 -0.47 21.57 40.39
N PRO A 145 0.42 22.06 41.30
CA PRO A 145 1.81 21.62 41.36
C PRO A 145 2.00 20.09 41.42
N GLU A 146 1.09 19.39 42.09
CA GLU A 146 1.08 17.92 42.23
C GLU A 146 0.79 17.18 40.91
N ASP A 147 0.08 17.81 39.97
CA ASP A 147 -0.31 17.23 38.68
C ASP A 147 0.72 17.52 37.57
N VAL A 148 1.63 18.48 37.77
CA VAL A 148 2.64 18.86 36.76
C VAL A 148 3.44 17.66 36.22
N PRO A 149 3.91 16.70 37.05
CA PRO A 149 4.60 15.52 36.52
C PRO A 149 3.74 14.65 35.61
N HIS A 150 2.44 14.54 35.88
CA HIS A 150 1.50 13.79 35.04
C HIS A 150 1.35 14.43 33.67
N PHE A 151 1.16 15.75 33.60
CA PHE A 151 1.03 16.49 32.32
C PHE A 151 2.35 16.47 31.53
N ALA A 152 3.49 16.63 32.19
CA ALA A 152 4.81 16.50 31.57
C ALA A 152 5.01 15.07 31.01
N GLY A 153 4.57 14.04 31.74
CA GLY A 153 4.59 12.67 31.30
C GLY A 153 3.69 12.41 30.08
N ASN A 154 2.58 13.13 29.95
CA ASN A 154 1.72 13.06 28.75
C ASN A 154 2.45 13.63 27.52
N ILE A 155 3.09 14.80 27.66
CA ILE A 155 3.90 15.40 26.57
C ILE A 155 5.00 14.42 26.13
N HIS A 156 5.72 13.83 27.11
CA HIS A 156 6.79 12.89 26.81
C HIS A 156 6.28 11.68 25.99
N ARG A 157 5.20 11.03 26.45
CA ARG A 157 4.61 9.88 25.73
C ARG A 157 4.16 10.21 24.32
N GLU A 158 3.47 11.35 24.13
CA GLU A 158 3.04 11.77 22.79
C GLU A 158 4.23 12.13 21.89
N THR A 159 5.32 12.67 22.46
CA THR A 159 6.56 12.94 21.71
C THR A 159 7.25 11.65 21.28
N GLU A 160 7.37 10.65 22.16
CA GLU A 160 7.93 9.34 21.83
C GLU A 160 7.11 8.66 20.72
N ARG A 161 5.78 8.72 20.83
CA ARG A 161 4.88 8.20 19.79
C ARG A 161 5.09 8.90 18.45
N LEU A 162 5.25 10.22 18.45
CA LEU A 162 5.50 11.01 17.25
C LEU A 162 6.82 10.65 16.59
N ILE A 163 7.90 10.48 17.38
CA ILE A 163 9.20 10.03 16.88
C ILE A 163 9.10 8.65 16.25
N GLY A 164 8.40 7.71 16.90
CA GLY A 164 8.15 6.38 16.33
C GLY A 164 7.43 6.45 14.99
N LEU A 165 6.36 7.25 14.90
CA LEU A 165 5.60 7.44 13.66
C LEU A 165 6.46 8.02 12.52
N VAL A 166 7.29 9.03 12.81
CA VAL A 166 8.20 9.62 11.82
C VAL A 166 9.21 8.58 11.33
N ASN A 167 9.78 7.80 12.24
CA ASN A 167 10.72 6.73 11.86
C ASN A 167 10.05 5.67 10.97
N ASP A 168 8.83 5.24 11.30
CA ASP A 168 8.06 4.28 10.50
C ASP A 168 7.78 4.81 9.09
N ILE A 169 7.43 6.10 8.97
CA ILE A 169 7.22 6.77 7.68
C ILE A 169 8.50 6.78 6.85
N ILE A 170 9.65 7.10 7.45
CA ILE A 170 10.95 7.11 6.77
C ILE A 170 11.32 5.69 6.29
N LYS A 171 11.12 4.68 7.13
CA LYS A 171 11.37 3.27 6.79
C LYS A 171 10.51 2.85 5.59
N LEU A 172 9.22 3.14 5.65
CA LEU A 172 8.29 2.78 4.58
C LEU A 172 8.61 3.48 3.26
N SER A 173 8.97 4.78 3.31
CA SER A 173 9.41 5.53 2.13
C SER A 173 10.63 4.91 1.47
N ARG A 174 11.62 4.49 2.27
CA ARG A 174 12.83 3.82 1.74
C ARG A 174 12.50 2.47 1.12
N LEU A 175 11.61 1.68 1.74
CA LEU A 175 11.15 0.39 1.19
C LEU A 175 10.43 0.56 -0.15
N ASP A 176 9.63 1.63 -0.30
CA ASP A 176 8.92 1.93 -1.55
C ASP A 176 9.85 2.33 -2.69
N GLU A 177 10.93 3.04 -2.38
CA GLU A 177 11.91 3.48 -3.38
C GLU A 177 12.79 2.33 -3.89
N GLY A 178 12.85 1.20 -3.17
CA GLY A 178 13.54 -0.03 -3.60
C GLY A 178 15.05 0.07 -3.76
N GLY A 179 15.67 1.18 -3.35
CA GLY A 179 17.09 1.44 -3.57
C GLY A 179 17.87 1.79 -2.30
N GLY A 180 19.11 1.28 -2.19
CA GLY A 180 20.07 1.76 -1.20
C GLY A 180 19.78 1.39 0.26
N LEU A 181 18.99 0.36 0.51
CA LEU A 181 18.56 -0.03 1.86
C LEU A 181 19.64 -0.74 2.68
N GLY A 182 20.76 -1.11 2.08
CA GLY A 182 21.87 -1.79 2.73
C GLY A 182 22.47 -2.91 1.87
N GLN A 183 23.48 -3.56 2.41
CA GLN A 183 24.10 -4.70 1.73
C GLN A 183 23.32 -5.98 2.04
N TRP A 184 23.20 -6.83 1.02
CA TRP A 184 22.60 -8.15 1.15
C TRP A 184 23.59 -9.12 1.77
N GLU A 185 23.27 -9.64 2.93
CA GLU A 185 24.07 -10.56 3.71
C GLU A 185 23.31 -11.86 4.00
N THR A 186 23.99 -12.83 4.55
CA THR A 186 23.36 -14.02 5.12
C THR A 186 22.96 -13.72 6.54
N VAL A 187 21.66 -13.82 6.85
CA VAL A 187 21.06 -13.52 8.15
C VAL A 187 20.47 -14.81 8.70
N ASP A 188 20.74 -15.11 9.96
CA ASP A 188 20.09 -16.21 10.68
C ASP A 188 18.81 -15.70 11.38
N LEU A 189 17.65 -16.15 10.89
CA LEU A 189 16.35 -15.79 11.43
C LEU A 189 16.19 -16.17 12.90
N TYR A 190 16.82 -17.24 13.37
CA TYR A 190 16.73 -17.67 14.75
C TYR A 190 17.46 -16.71 15.68
N GLU A 191 18.66 -16.28 15.32
CA GLU A 191 19.44 -15.30 16.08
C GLU A 191 18.74 -13.93 16.09
N GLU A 192 18.17 -13.50 14.97
CA GLU A 192 17.37 -12.28 14.90
C GLU A 192 16.14 -12.36 15.81
N ALA A 193 15.40 -13.46 15.75
CA ALA A 193 14.24 -13.65 16.63
C ALA A 193 14.61 -13.64 18.12
N ARG A 194 15.75 -14.23 18.46
CA ARG A 194 16.27 -14.22 19.82
C ARG A 194 16.59 -12.80 20.29
N ALA A 195 17.34 -12.04 19.49
CA ALA A 195 17.71 -10.66 19.81
C ALA A 195 16.48 -9.76 19.97
N VAL A 196 15.51 -9.87 19.05
CA VAL A 196 14.24 -9.11 19.12
C VAL A 196 13.43 -9.46 20.36
N LEU A 197 13.31 -10.74 20.72
CA LEU A 197 12.58 -11.14 21.93
C LEU A 197 13.26 -10.66 23.20
N GLU A 198 14.60 -10.64 23.25
CA GLU A 198 15.36 -10.03 24.35
C GLU A 198 15.09 -8.51 24.46
N GLN A 199 15.08 -7.80 23.33
CA GLN A 199 14.75 -6.38 23.27
C GLN A 199 13.33 -6.08 23.75
N LEU A 200 12.35 -6.91 23.37
CA LEU A 200 10.93 -6.75 23.73
C LEU A 200 10.56 -7.32 25.11
N ALA A 201 11.48 -7.98 25.80
CA ALA A 201 11.22 -8.60 27.11
C ALA A 201 10.61 -7.63 28.14
N PRO A 202 11.07 -6.35 28.28
CA PRO A 202 10.45 -5.41 29.20
C PRO A 202 9.00 -5.07 28.83
N ALA A 203 8.66 -5.00 27.55
CA ALA A 203 7.31 -4.75 27.08
C ALA A 203 6.39 -5.95 27.36
N ALA A 204 6.87 -7.16 27.07
CA ALA A 204 6.17 -8.40 27.36
C ALA A 204 5.91 -8.55 28.87
N GLN A 205 6.89 -8.25 29.71
CA GLN A 205 6.75 -8.29 31.18
C GLN A 205 5.69 -7.31 31.68
N ARG A 206 5.73 -6.05 31.22
CA ARG A 206 4.72 -5.05 31.61
C ARG A 206 3.30 -5.49 31.24
N LYS A 207 3.16 -6.23 30.16
CA LYS A 207 1.87 -6.73 29.68
C LYS A 207 1.52 -8.13 30.19
N GLN A 208 2.40 -8.74 31.00
CA GLN A 208 2.26 -10.10 31.51
C GLN A 208 2.12 -11.16 30.42
N VAL A 209 2.86 -10.98 29.30
CA VAL A 209 2.88 -11.92 28.16
C VAL A 209 4.14 -12.77 28.23
N THR A 210 3.97 -14.07 28.09
CA THR A 210 5.08 -15.04 28.05
C THR A 210 5.57 -15.18 26.62
N THR A 211 6.86 -14.99 26.36
CA THR A 211 7.47 -15.20 25.05
C THR A 211 8.22 -16.53 25.00
N ARG A 212 8.17 -17.21 23.86
CA ARG A 212 8.87 -18.49 23.59
C ARG A 212 9.48 -18.46 22.22
N LEU A 213 10.73 -18.94 22.10
CA LEU A 213 11.40 -19.17 20.81
C LEU A 213 11.59 -20.67 20.60
N GLN A 214 11.23 -21.16 19.43
CA GLN A 214 11.31 -22.55 19.03
C GLN A 214 11.97 -22.70 17.66
N GLY A 215 12.49 -23.89 17.38
CA GLY A 215 13.14 -24.20 16.10
C GLY A 215 14.65 -24.13 16.17
N GLY A 216 15.29 -23.62 15.11
CA GLY A 216 16.73 -23.56 15.01
C GLY A 216 17.20 -22.66 13.88
N GLU A 217 18.49 -22.76 13.56
CA GLU A 217 19.14 -21.98 12.50
C GLU A 217 18.37 -22.05 11.17
N ALA A 218 18.07 -20.89 10.61
CA ALA A 218 17.46 -20.76 9.29
C ALA A 218 18.04 -19.52 8.59
N LEU A 219 18.90 -19.78 7.59
CA LEU A 219 19.66 -18.75 6.90
C LEU A 219 18.87 -18.18 5.73
N VAL A 220 18.78 -16.85 5.66
CA VAL A 220 18.18 -16.11 4.56
C VAL A 220 19.17 -15.13 3.94
N ARG A 221 19.03 -14.85 2.64
CA ARG A 221 19.73 -13.73 1.99
C ARG A 221 18.86 -12.49 2.14
N GLY A 222 19.39 -11.46 2.77
CA GLY A 222 18.62 -10.25 2.99
C GLY A 222 19.46 -9.09 3.52
N VAL A 223 18.82 -7.95 3.71
CA VAL A 223 19.40 -6.79 4.39
C VAL A 223 19.09 -6.93 5.89
N PRO A 224 20.12 -7.08 6.76
CA PRO A 224 19.92 -7.42 8.18
C PRO A 224 18.89 -6.51 8.87
N GLN A 225 19.02 -5.20 8.70
CA GLN A 225 18.12 -4.22 9.32
C GLN A 225 16.65 -4.38 8.89
N ILE A 226 16.41 -4.79 7.64
CA ILE A 226 15.04 -4.98 7.14
C ILE A 226 14.48 -6.32 7.63
N VAL A 227 15.33 -7.36 7.75
CA VAL A 227 14.93 -8.64 8.34
C VAL A 227 14.58 -8.45 9.82
N GLU A 228 15.40 -7.71 10.57
CA GLU A 228 15.13 -7.31 11.95
C GLU A 228 13.78 -6.59 12.07
N GLU A 229 13.48 -5.63 11.17
CA GLU A 229 12.20 -4.90 11.16
C GLU A 229 10.98 -5.82 10.96
N ILE A 230 11.11 -6.85 10.12
CA ILE A 230 10.03 -7.86 9.97
C ILE A 230 9.79 -8.54 11.31
N VAL A 231 10.83 -9.08 11.91
CA VAL A 231 10.73 -9.84 13.14
C VAL A 231 10.23 -8.96 14.30
N TYR A 232 10.78 -7.74 14.40
CA TYR A 232 10.38 -6.78 15.44
C TYR A 232 8.90 -6.43 15.36
N ASN A 233 8.41 -6.02 14.18
CA ASN A 233 7.01 -5.62 14.02
C ASN A 233 6.04 -6.76 14.27
N LEU A 234 6.39 -7.99 13.88
CA LEU A 234 5.57 -9.17 14.18
C LEU A 234 5.50 -9.44 15.68
N CYS A 235 6.65 -9.45 16.38
CA CYS A 235 6.71 -9.72 17.81
C CYS A 235 6.08 -8.59 18.64
N ASP A 236 6.33 -7.33 18.29
CA ASP A 236 5.76 -6.17 18.98
C ASP A 236 4.23 -6.17 18.86
N ASN A 237 3.68 -6.40 17.66
CA ASN A 237 2.23 -6.55 17.48
C ASN A 237 1.66 -7.72 18.28
N ALA A 238 2.31 -8.87 18.28
CA ALA A 238 1.87 -10.05 19.02
C ALA A 238 1.83 -9.81 20.53
N ILE A 239 2.75 -8.98 21.06
CA ILE A 239 2.77 -8.56 22.46
C ILE A 239 1.73 -7.44 22.68
N ALA A 240 1.69 -6.43 21.80
CA ALA A 240 0.83 -5.26 21.94
C ALA A 240 -0.67 -5.61 21.94
N TYR A 241 -1.09 -6.55 21.10
CA TYR A 241 -2.48 -7.00 20.98
C TYR A 241 -2.80 -8.29 21.76
N ASN A 242 -1.88 -8.71 22.62
CA ASN A 242 -2.12 -9.85 23.51
C ASN A 242 -2.99 -9.49 24.71
N ARG A 243 -3.42 -10.51 25.41
CA ARG A 243 -4.13 -10.42 26.69
C ARG A 243 -3.14 -10.60 27.84
N ALA A 244 -3.52 -10.11 29.02
CA ALA A 244 -2.78 -10.43 30.25
C ALA A 244 -2.73 -11.97 30.44
N ASN A 245 -1.55 -12.47 30.84
CA ASN A 245 -1.23 -13.91 30.97
C ASN A 245 -1.32 -14.71 29.65
N GLY A 246 -1.29 -14.01 28.51
CA GLY A 246 -1.19 -14.65 27.20
C GLY A 246 0.26 -15.04 26.85
N SER A 247 0.42 -15.55 25.64
CA SER A 247 1.72 -16.00 25.12
C SER A 247 1.97 -15.57 23.69
N VAL A 248 3.25 -15.43 23.35
CA VAL A 248 3.76 -15.27 21.98
C VAL A 248 4.78 -16.37 21.75
N THR A 249 4.57 -17.16 20.71
CA THR A 249 5.49 -18.21 20.30
C THR A 249 6.06 -17.85 18.94
N VAL A 250 7.39 -17.71 18.87
CA VAL A 250 8.13 -17.50 17.62
C VAL A 250 8.76 -18.83 17.21
N THR A 251 8.45 -19.32 16.03
CA THR A 251 8.99 -20.55 15.47
C THR A 251 9.80 -20.25 14.23
N VAL A 252 11.04 -20.72 14.18
CA VAL A 252 11.94 -20.57 13.04
C VAL A 252 12.34 -21.93 12.54
N GLU A 253 12.12 -22.20 11.25
CA GLU A 253 12.42 -23.49 10.64
C GLU A 253 12.71 -23.40 9.15
N ASN A 254 13.40 -24.41 8.63
CA ASN A 254 13.60 -24.60 7.20
C ASN A 254 12.53 -25.52 6.64
N THR A 255 11.80 -25.08 5.59
CA THR A 255 10.76 -25.84 4.94
C THR A 255 11.12 -26.18 3.50
N ALA A 256 10.31 -27.01 2.85
CA ALA A 256 10.44 -27.31 1.42
C ALA A 256 10.31 -26.06 0.54
N PHE A 257 9.64 -25.02 1.02
CA PHE A 257 9.44 -23.76 0.30
C PHE A 257 10.51 -22.71 0.58
N GLY A 258 11.23 -22.85 1.70
CA GLY A 258 12.31 -21.95 2.12
C GLY A 258 12.33 -21.78 3.65
N PRO A 259 13.30 -21.00 4.16
CA PRO A 259 13.34 -20.61 5.57
C PRO A 259 12.08 -19.81 5.93
N ARG A 260 11.48 -20.10 7.08
CA ARG A 260 10.31 -19.37 7.54
C ARG A 260 10.39 -18.99 9.01
N ILE A 261 9.76 -17.89 9.33
CA ILE A 261 9.47 -17.45 10.69
C ILE A 261 7.97 -17.34 10.88
N THR A 262 7.47 -17.90 11.95
CA THR A 262 6.05 -17.86 12.34
C THR A 262 5.95 -17.23 13.72
N VAL A 263 5.12 -16.22 13.87
CA VAL A 263 4.80 -15.57 15.14
C VAL A 263 3.32 -15.83 15.44
N ALA A 264 3.07 -16.57 16.50
CA ALA A 264 1.73 -16.94 16.97
C ALA A 264 1.46 -16.34 18.34
N ASP A 265 0.36 -15.65 18.50
CA ASP A 265 -0.08 -15.07 19.77
C ASP A 265 -1.45 -15.63 20.22
N THR A 266 -1.74 -15.51 21.49
CA THR A 266 -3.03 -15.85 22.11
C THR A 266 -3.85 -14.61 22.44
N GLY A 267 -3.71 -13.56 21.65
CA GLY A 267 -4.31 -12.26 21.86
C GLY A 267 -5.77 -12.15 21.47
N ILE A 268 -6.17 -10.94 21.13
CA ILE A 268 -7.56 -10.62 20.79
C ILE A 268 -8.00 -11.17 19.43
N GLY A 269 -7.05 -11.54 18.55
CA GLY A 269 -7.33 -11.95 17.18
C GLY A 269 -7.80 -10.80 16.30
N ILE A 270 -8.09 -11.11 15.04
CA ILE A 270 -8.49 -10.14 14.00
C ILE A 270 -9.82 -10.59 13.40
N PRO A 271 -10.87 -9.74 13.42
CA PRO A 271 -12.14 -10.04 12.76
C PRO A 271 -11.95 -10.35 11.27
N ARG A 272 -12.71 -11.30 10.73
CA ARG A 272 -12.56 -11.76 9.32
C ARG A 272 -12.65 -10.63 8.30
N GLU A 273 -13.54 -9.68 8.51
CA GLU A 273 -13.72 -8.50 7.65
C GLU A 273 -12.51 -7.57 7.62
N ALA A 274 -11.68 -7.59 8.68
CA ALA A 274 -10.49 -6.76 8.79
C ALA A 274 -9.22 -7.44 8.24
N GLN A 275 -9.19 -8.77 8.13
CA GLN A 275 -7.97 -9.54 7.80
C GLN A 275 -7.37 -9.15 6.43
N GLY A 276 -8.22 -8.83 5.44
CA GLY A 276 -7.75 -8.38 4.13
C GLY A 276 -7.09 -7.00 4.16
N ARG A 277 -7.36 -6.21 5.21
CA ARG A 277 -6.95 -4.82 5.32
C ARG A 277 -5.85 -4.52 6.33
N VAL A 278 -5.52 -5.46 7.22
CA VAL A 278 -4.54 -5.22 8.30
C VAL A 278 -3.13 -4.89 7.81
N PHE A 279 -2.81 -5.20 6.56
CA PHE A 279 -1.56 -4.83 5.89
C PHE A 279 -1.63 -3.49 5.15
N GLU A 280 -2.79 -2.81 5.14
CA GLU A 280 -2.91 -1.46 4.60
C GLU A 280 -2.25 -0.45 5.55
N ARG A 281 -1.72 0.63 4.98
CA ARG A 281 -1.06 1.70 5.75
C ARG A 281 -2.07 2.45 6.61
N PHE A 282 -1.72 2.69 7.88
CA PHE A 282 -2.58 3.38 8.88
C PHE A 282 -3.88 2.65 9.21
N TYR A 283 -4.07 1.43 8.73
CA TYR A 283 -5.26 0.67 9.07
C TYR A 283 -5.18 0.16 10.51
N ARG A 284 -6.28 0.30 11.24
CA ARG A 284 -6.46 -0.23 12.60
C ARG A 284 -7.87 -0.77 12.73
N VAL A 285 -8.01 -1.95 13.30
CA VAL A 285 -9.31 -2.59 13.54
C VAL A 285 -10.15 -1.73 14.50
N ASP A 286 -9.52 -1.18 15.52
CA ASP A 286 -10.16 -0.31 16.49
C ASP A 286 -9.36 0.98 16.69
N LYS A 287 -9.98 2.13 16.39
CA LYS A 287 -9.39 3.45 16.56
C LYS A 287 -9.50 3.98 17.99
N SER A 288 -10.34 3.37 18.82
CA SER A 288 -10.66 3.84 20.17
C SER A 288 -9.74 3.29 21.25
N HIS A 289 -9.08 2.15 21.02
CA HIS A 289 -8.11 1.64 21.96
C HIS A 289 -6.79 2.40 21.90
N SER A 290 -6.45 3.04 23.01
CA SER A 290 -5.23 3.83 23.27
C SER A 290 -3.92 3.02 23.33
N SER A 291 -3.89 1.77 22.88
CA SER A 291 -2.66 1.01 22.66
C SER A 291 -1.94 1.58 21.43
N GLY A 292 -0.98 2.43 21.68
CA GLY A 292 -0.24 3.37 20.83
C GLY A 292 0.32 2.95 19.48
N GLY A 293 -0.26 2.00 18.75
CA GLY A 293 0.22 1.58 17.43
C GLY A 293 -0.03 2.60 16.34
N THR A 294 0.93 2.79 15.44
CA THR A 294 0.88 3.73 14.30
C THR A 294 0.00 3.23 13.15
N GLY A 295 -0.37 1.94 13.13
CA GLY A 295 -1.01 1.28 11.98
C GLY A 295 -0.06 1.08 10.79
N LEU A 296 1.25 1.25 10.98
CA LEU A 296 2.27 1.05 9.95
C LEU A 296 3.03 -0.27 10.10
N GLY A 297 3.06 -0.89 11.28
CA GLY A 297 3.89 -2.07 11.56
C GLY A 297 3.66 -3.23 10.58
N LEU A 298 2.42 -3.68 10.37
CA LEU A 298 2.14 -4.77 9.42
C LEU A 298 2.32 -4.35 7.96
N SER A 299 2.13 -3.08 7.63
CA SER A 299 2.45 -2.60 6.28
C SER A 299 3.97 -2.59 6.03
N ILE A 300 4.79 -2.28 7.04
CA ILE A 300 6.25 -2.42 6.99
C ILE A 300 6.62 -3.90 6.76
N VAL A 301 6.03 -4.83 7.50
CA VAL A 301 6.24 -6.28 7.29
C VAL A 301 5.96 -6.68 5.86
N LYS A 302 4.82 -6.26 5.30
CA LYS A 302 4.43 -6.58 3.92
C LYS A 302 5.44 -6.05 2.89
N HIS A 303 5.85 -4.77 3.00
CA HIS A 303 6.80 -4.15 2.07
C HIS A 303 8.21 -4.72 2.24
N ALA A 304 8.66 -4.95 3.47
CA ALA A 304 9.95 -5.56 3.77
C ALA A 304 10.04 -7.02 3.28
N ALA A 305 8.96 -7.80 3.44
CA ALA A 305 8.85 -9.14 2.90
C ALA A 305 8.89 -9.13 1.37
N ALA A 306 8.11 -8.25 0.73
CA ALA A 306 8.09 -8.10 -0.73
C ALA A 306 9.47 -7.71 -1.28
N TYR A 307 10.21 -6.82 -0.60
CA TYR A 307 11.58 -6.46 -0.94
C TYR A 307 12.52 -7.67 -0.97
N HIS A 308 12.31 -8.65 -0.09
CA HIS A 308 13.08 -9.89 -0.03
C HIS A 308 12.49 -11.01 -0.91
N GLY A 309 11.41 -10.78 -1.64
CA GLY A 309 10.69 -11.83 -2.38
C GLY A 309 10.05 -12.87 -1.46
N ALA A 310 9.81 -12.52 -0.20
CA ALA A 310 9.17 -13.38 0.79
C ALA A 310 7.64 -13.29 0.73
N ALA A 311 6.97 -14.40 1.01
CA ALA A 311 5.52 -14.47 1.14
C ALA A 311 5.09 -14.23 2.61
N VAL A 312 3.94 -13.58 2.80
CA VAL A 312 3.33 -13.34 4.12
C VAL A 312 1.97 -14.01 4.17
N GLU A 313 1.75 -14.84 5.18
CA GLU A 313 0.49 -15.53 5.43
C GLU A 313 -0.08 -15.10 6.79
N LEU A 314 -1.39 -14.96 6.88
CA LEU A 314 -2.13 -14.57 8.08
C LEU A 314 -3.24 -15.58 8.37
N GLU A 315 -3.23 -16.09 9.58
CA GLU A 315 -4.33 -16.88 10.14
C GLU A 315 -4.75 -16.25 11.46
N SER A 316 -6.02 -15.92 11.62
CA SER A 316 -6.52 -15.32 12.86
C SER A 316 -7.99 -15.64 13.07
N ASP A 317 -8.33 -15.90 14.32
CA ASP A 317 -9.71 -15.99 14.77
C ASP A 317 -9.92 -14.99 15.91
N GLU A 318 -10.98 -14.20 15.78
CA GLU A 318 -11.36 -13.22 16.81
C GLU A 318 -11.56 -13.91 18.16
N GLY A 319 -10.86 -13.43 19.16
CA GLY A 319 -10.90 -14.00 20.48
C GLY A 319 -9.94 -15.19 20.73
N ALA A 320 -9.28 -15.74 19.71
CA ALA A 320 -8.37 -16.88 19.85
C ALA A 320 -6.89 -16.53 19.65
N GLY A 321 -6.59 -15.45 18.92
CA GLY A 321 -5.24 -14.98 18.64
C GLY A 321 -4.93 -14.87 17.14
N THR A 322 -3.68 -14.58 16.84
CA THR A 322 -3.20 -14.36 15.48
C THR A 322 -1.91 -15.13 15.23
N THR A 323 -1.77 -15.70 14.06
CA THR A 323 -0.54 -16.31 13.55
C THR A 323 -0.17 -15.65 12.24
N ILE A 324 1.04 -15.10 12.18
CA ILE A 324 1.61 -14.53 10.95
C ILE A 324 2.88 -15.29 10.61
N THR A 325 2.96 -15.75 9.37
CA THR A 325 4.11 -16.50 8.85
C THR A 325 4.75 -15.73 7.70
N VAL A 326 6.07 -15.60 7.74
CA VAL A 326 6.88 -15.04 6.64
C VAL A 326 7.78 -16.13 6.11
N ILE A 327 7.67 -16.43 4.81
CA ILE A 327 8.42 -17.48 4.11
C ILE A 327 9.37 -16.81 3.14
N PHE A 328 10.65 -16.94 3.41
CA PHE A 328 11.71 -16.39 2.55
C PHE A 328 12.06 -17.34 1.41
N PRO A 329 12.54 -16.82 0.26
CA PRO A 329 13.04 -17.68 -0.81
C PRO A 329 14.25 -18.48 -0.34
N LYS A 330 14.47 -19.67 -0.93
CA LYS A 330 15.65 -20.47 -0.66
C LYS A 330 16.92 -19.68 -0.99
N PRO A 331 18.00 -19.82 -0.19
CA PRO A 331 19.25 -19.10 -0.42
C PRO A 331 19.87 -19.30 -1.81
N ASP A 332 19.58 -20.44 -2.45
CA ASP A 332 20.09 -20.81 -3.80
C ASP A 332 19.20 -20.31 -4.95
N ALA A 333 18.04 -19.73 -4.69
CA ALA A 333 17.24 -19.08 -5.72
C ALA A 333 18.02 -17.83 -6.17
N LYS A 334 18.60 -17.87 -7.39
CA LYS A 334 19.33 -16.77 -7.99
C LYS A 334 18.61 -15.46 -7.72
N ALA A 335 19.20 -14.63 -6.87
CA ALA A 335 18.77 -13.27 -6.65
C ALA A 335 18.69 -12.60 -8.03
N ARG A 336 17.48 -12.22 -8.46
CA ARG A 336 17.34 -11.31 -9.59
C ARG A 336 17.87 -9.96 -9.12
N PRO A 337 18.80 -9.35 -9.90
CA PRO A 337 19.36 -8.04 -9.58
C PRO A 337 18.29 -6.95 -9.59
#